data_0877e82f3f529a9b43feb4e6bf374559
#
_entry.id   0877e82f3f529a9b43feb4e6bf374559
#
_cell.length_a   1.000
_cell.length_b   1.000
_cell.length_c   1.000
_cell.angle_alpha   90.00
_cell.angle_beta   90.00
_cell.angle_gamma   90.00
#
_symmetry.space_group_name_H-M   'P 1'
#
loop_
_entity.id
_entity.type
_entity.pdbx_description
1 polymer ?
#
loop_
_entity_poly.entity_id
_entity_poly.type
_entity_poly.pdbx_seq_one_letter_code
_entity_poly.pdbx_strand_id
1 'polypeptide(L)'
;MMGSMIVLLAFGPVSSAQIGVLPSVEITCEDPDPIEVWPGATRSTIVHCTLENPSIHSETVEIGTGSEEGDFEFAAPASVTIGSGAEVDIQVVVRANELHQEGEFDANITAKVTQANGIDVGAFTSEEEAVVSVEVMGFGSCEVMMGQGGGSIDAGDPVVFAASFVCQSNTDFSIGYSLIMVQEGSMSSAWPSGFEDQSAPCEFQVQAGGGGGNCQFQVSTPSNLASAWNGCVVLIDNDGDGDGVGSVAPSSCSSDTPSLSVNVDPQGLSLGAIGLDGNSSLTDIAMENKEVVGGALGGLILLVSLLVAVRRRSRRYADWDED
;
A
#
# COMPACT_ATOMS: atom_id res chain seq x y z
N MET A 1 15.75 68.61 35.83
CA MET A 1 14.83 67.49 35.84
C MET A 1 15.67 66.23 36.00
N MET A 2 15.77 65.70 37.22
CA MET A 2 16.49 64.47 37.59
C MET A 2 15.49 63.32 37.52
N GLY A 3 15.66 62.37 36.56
CA GLY A 3 14.87 61.19 36.47
C GLY A 3 15.46 60.05 37.33
N SER A 4 14.73 59.66 38.37
CA SER A 4 15.09 58.60 39.27
C SER A 4 14.77 57.25 38.58
N MET A 5 15.78 56.42 38.32
CA MET A 5 15.67 55.09 37.74
C MET A 5 15.47 54.10 38.89
N ILE A 6 14.25 53.61 39.05
CA ILE A 6 13.92 52.54 40.03
C ILE A 6 14.26 51.20 39.40
N VAL A 7 15.28 50.52 39.91
CA VAL A 7 15.62 49.14 39.57
C VAL A 7 14.76 48.23 40.44
N LEU A 8 13.76 47.60 39.83
CA LEU A 8 12.99 46.52 40.45
C LEU A 8 13.80 45.20 40.37
N LEU A 9 14.37 44.81 41.49
CA LEU A 9 14.92 43.48 41.67
C LEU A 9 13.76 42.49 41.88
N ALA A 10 13.46 41.70 40.84
CA ALA A 10 12.54 40.57 40.96
C ALA A 10 13.25 39.44 41.72
N PHE A 11 12.93 39.27 43.00
CA PHE A 11 13.24 38.03 43.73
C PHE A 11 12.25 36.98 43.25
N GLY A 12 12.71 36.03 42.39
CA GLY A 12 11.97 34.83 42.11
C GLY A 12 11.85 33.98 43.41
N PRO A 13 10.74 33.28 43.62
CA PRO A 13 10.63 32.35 44.74
C PRO A 13 11.69 31.25 44.57
N VAL A 14 12.64 31.16 45.47
CA VAL A 14 13.50 29.99 45.66
C VAL A 14 12.56 28.93 46.29
N SER A 15 12.12 27.96 45.47
CA SER A 15 11.50 26.75 46.01
C SER A 15 12.55 26.01 46.83
N SER A 16 12.48 26.16 48.13
CA SER A 16 13.24 25.28 49.05
C SER A 16 12.55 23.92 48.98
N ALA A 17 13.18 22.94 48.32
CA ALA A 17 12.81 21.55 48.43
C ALA A 17 12.79 21.19 49.91
N GLN A 18 11.61 20.95 50.49
CA GLN A 18 11.49 20.42 51.85
C GLN A 18 11.86 18.93 51.76
N ILE A 19 13.05 18.56 52.25
CA ILE A 19 13.46 17.16 52.35
C ILE A 19 12.45 16.47 53.26
N GLY A 20 11.68 15.55 52.68
CA GLY A 20 10.64 14.78 53.40
C GLY A 20 11.26 13.79 54.37
N VAL A 21 10.66 13.64 55.52
CA VAL A 21 11.07 12.63 56.53
C VAL A 21 10.49 11.25 56.22
N LEU A 22 9.39 11.23 55.49
CA LEU A 22 8.72 10.00 55.06
C LEU A 22 9.23 9.54 53.66
N PRO A 23 9.35 8.22 53.44
CA PRO A 23 9.68 7.68 52.16
C PRO A 23 8.64 8.09 51.09
N SER A 24 9.10 8.68 49.99
CA SER A 24 8.26 9.14 48.87
C SER A 24 9.06 9.27 47.60
N VAL A 25 8.42 9.09 46.47
CA VAL A 25 9.00 9.28 45.16
C VAL A 25 8.12 10.23 44.36
N GLU A 26 8.73 11.06 43.51
CA GLU A 26 8.05 11.86 42.51
C GLU A 26 8.46 11.30 41.12
N ILE A 27 7.51 11.20 40.17
CA ILE A 27 7.75 10.74 38.83
C ILE A 27 7.29 11.81 37.85
N THR A 28 8.13 12.09 36.85
CA THR A 28 7.79 12.96 35.72
C THR A 28 8.24 12.28 34.45
N CYS A 29 7.35 12.19 33.45
CA CYS A 29 7.64 11.58 32.17
C CYS A 29 7.36 12.58 31.03
N GLU A 30 8.08 12.41 29.92
CA GLU A 30 7.87 13.17 28.71
C GLU A 30 7.08 12.32 27.70
N ASP A 31 6.18 12.98 26.92
CA ASP A 31 5.46 12.31 25.85
C ASP A 31 6.47 11.82 24.81
N PRO A 32 6.33 10.57 24.35
CA PRO A 32 7.26 9.97 23.41
C PRO A 32 7.00 10.41 21.95
N ASP A 33 7.94 10.07 21.07
CA ASP A 33 7.71 10.18 19.63
C ASP A 33 6.57 9.26 19.18
N PRO A 34 5.80 9.62 18.14
CA PRO A 34 4.71 8.79 17.60
C PRO A 34 5.17 7.39 17.16
N ILE A 35 4.28 6.40 17.30
CA ILE A 35 4.54 5.01 16.90
C ILE A 35 4.04 4.79 15.48
N GLU A 36 4.93 4.32 14.60
CA GLU A 36 4.58 3.81 13.28
C GLU A 36 4.25 2.32 13.35
N VAL A 37 3.13 1.88 12.74
CA VAL A 37 2.65 0.49 12.79
C VAL A 37 2.56 -0.20 11.43
N TRP A 38 3.10 0.43 10.38
CA TRP A 38 3.14 -0.17 9.04
C TRP A 38 4.00 -1.47 9.01
N PRO A 39 3.77 -2.40 8.09
CA PRO A 39 4.53 -3.64 7.99
C PRO A 39 6.03 -3.40 7.83
N GLY A 40 6.81 -3.87 8.83
CA GLY A 40 8.26 -3.65 8.89
C GLY A 40 8.72 -2.50 9.77
N ALA A 41 7.82 -1.67 10.31
CA ALA A 41 8.15 -0.68 11.32
C ALA A 41 8.59 -1.34 12.64
N THR A 42 9.34 -0.61 13.47
CA THR A 42 9.74 -1.07 14.82
C THR A 42 8.55 -1.20 15.76
N ARG A 43 7.50 -0.43 15.52
CA ARG A 43 6.26 -0.39 16.30
C ARG A 43 6.45 -0.07 17.78
N SER A 44 7.49 0.68 18.11
CA SER A 44 7.80 1.01 19.49
C SER A 44 8.40 2.40 19.59
N THR A 45 8.14 3.01 20.75
CA THR A 45 8.73 4.28 21.15
C THR A 45 9.31 4.16 22.58
N ILE A 46 10.03 5.17 23.00
CA ILE A 46 10.68 5.22 24.33
C ILE A 46 10.15 6.43 25.08
N VAL A 47 9.54 6.16 26.23
CA VAL A 47 9.17 7.19 27.21
C VAL A 47 10.34 7.41 28.15
N HIS A 48 10.76 8.67 28.29
CA HIS A 48 11.79 9.07 29.23
C HIS A 48 11.12 9.60 30.50
N CYS A 49 11.46 8.99 31.63
CA CYS A 49 10.94 9.41 32.93
C CYS A 49 12.09 9.69 33.90
N THR A 50 11.91 10.73 34.71
CA THR A 50 12.78 11.08 35.82
C THR A 50 12.07 10.77 37.13
N LEU A 51 12.72 10.02 38.00
CA LEU A 51 12.29 9.71 39.34
C LEU A 51 13.12 10.53 40.32
N GLU A 52 12.47 11.28 41.19
CA GLU A 52 13.09 12.08 42.26
C GLU A 52 12.75 11.49 43.62
N ASN A 53 13.75 11.32 44.47
CA ASN A 53 13.57 10.92 45.85
C ASN A 53 13.74 12.13 46.77
N PRO A 54 12.66 12.80 47.20
CA PRO A 54 12.74 13.98 48.06
C PRO A 54 13.03 13.62 49.54
N SER A 55 13.16 12.33 49.88
CA SER A 55 13.34 11.88 51.25
C SER A 55 14.81 11.84 51.67
N ILE A 56 15.03 11.64 52.98
CA ILE A 56 16.36 11.47 53.58
C ILE A 56 16.87 10.00 53.53
N HIS A 57 16.08 9.12 52.96
CA HIS A 57 16.36 7.67 52.93
C HIS A 57 16.87 7.26 51.55
N SER A 58 17.69 6.21 51.46
CA SER A 58 17.89 5.53 50.20
C SER A 58 16.70 4.62 49.93
N GLU A 59 16.06 4.72 48.80
CA GLU A 59 14.79 4.08 48.48
C GLU A 59 14.92 3.10 47.33
N THR A 60 14.20 1.98 47.43
CA THR A 60 13.95 1.08 46.30
C THR A 60 12.53 1.33 45.85
N VAL A 61 12.42 1.74 44.57
CA VAL A 61 11.18 2.09 43.92
C VAL A 61 10.85 1.00 42.92
N GLU A 62 9.64 0.45 43.00
CA GLU A 62 9.07 -0.46 42.00
C GLU A 62 8.37 0.35 40.91
N ILE A 63 8.54 -0.06 39.66
CA ILE A 63 7.96 0.62 38.49
C ILE A 63 6.85 -0.27 37.95
N GLY A 64 5.64 0.30 37.84
CA GLY A 64 4.50 -0.29 37.16
C GLY A 64 4.23 0.41 35.84
N THR A 65 3.62 -0.31 34.91
CA THR A 65 3.22 0.23 33.61
C THR A 65 1.87 -0.33 33.19
N GLY A 66 1.06 0.46 32.51
CA GLY A 66 -0.25 0.04 32.02
C GLY A 66 -0.84 1.03 31.03
N SER A 67 -1.94 0.66 30.42
CA SER A 67 -2.81 1.52 29.63
C SER A 67 -4.24 1.06 29.83
N GLU A 68 -5.16 2.00 29.94
CA GLU A 68 -6.60 1.69 30.05
C GLU A 68 -7.21 1.43 28.66
N GLU A 69 -6.67 2.10 27.63
CA GLU A 69 -7.11 2.02 26.26
C GLU A 69 -5.93 1.60 25.39
N GLY A 70 -6.04 0.48 24.72
CA GLY A 70 -5.04 -0.02 23.81
C GLY A 70 -4.20 -1.18 24.35
N ASP A 71 -3.95 -2.13 23.47
CA ASP A 71 -3.11 -3.30 23.76
C ASP A 71 -1.64 -2.98 23.48
N PHE A 72 -1.00 -2.23 24.42
CA PHE A 72 0.43 -1.99 24.38
C PHE A 72 1.20 -3.01 25.20
N GLU A 73 2.37 -3.39 24.69
CA GLU A 73 3.37 -4.11 25.44
C GLU A 73 4.36 -3.13 26.06
N PHE A 74 4.66 -3.28 27.34
CA PHE A 74 5.59 -2.41 28.04
C PHE A 74 6.84 -3.18 28.48
N ALA A 75 8.01 -2.50 28.37
CA ALA A 75 9.24 -2.98 28.97
C ALA A 75 9.90 -1.84 29.76
N ALA A 76 9.99 -2.04 31.07
CA ALA A 76 10.57 -1.10 32.03
C ALA A 76 11.48 -1.84 33.02
N PRO A 77 12.40 -1.16 33.72
CA PRO A 77 13.07 -1.72 34.89
C PRO A 77 12.01 -2.12 35.93
N ALA A 78 12.10 -3.32 36.50
CA ALA A 78 11.17 -3.75 37.55
C ALA A 78 11.30 -2.90 38.83
N SER A 79 12.52 -2.44 39.13
CA SER A 79 12.78 -1.55 40.28
C SER A 79 14.09 -0.79 40.08
N VAL A 80 14.21 0.37 40.72
CA VAL A 80 15.44 1.19 40.77
C VAL A 80 15.72 1.61 42.21
N THR A 81 17.00 1.85 42.54
CA THR A 81 17.38 2.37 43.85
C THR A 81 17.84 3.83 43.71
N ILE A 82 17.23 4.70 44.49
CA ILE A 82 17.48 6.16 44.43
C ILE A 82 18.03 6.60 45.80
N GLY A 83 19.17 7.28 45.78
CA GLY A 83 19.77 7.85 46.98
C GLY A 83 18.91 8.98 47.57
N SER A 84 19.16 9.36 48.83
CA SER A 84 18.49 10.50 49.46
C SER A 84 18.69 11.78 48.66
N GLY A 85 17.60 12.47 48.28
CA GLY A 85 17.64 13.73 47.50
C GLY A 85 18.23 13.61 46.12
N ALA A 86 18.26 12.40 45.54
CA ALA A 86 18.80 12.13 44.25
C ALA A 86 17.69 11.89 43.20
N GLU A 87 18.07 12.05 41.94
CA GLU A 87 17.25 11.78 40.77
C GLU A 87 17.84 10.61 39.97
N VAL A 88 16.98 9.85 39.30
CA VAL A 88 17.38 8.77 38.40
C VAL A 88 16.48 8.78 37.16
N ASP A 89 17.10 8.78 35.98
CA ASP A 89 16.37 8.63 34.73
C ASP A 89 16.13 7.15 34.40
N ILE A 90 14.92 6.84 33.96
CA ILE A 90 14.53 5.53 33.45
C ILE A 90 13.96 5.65 32.05
N GLN A 91 13.98 4.54 31.33
CA GLN A 91 13.36 4.41 30.01
C GLN A 91 12.30 3.33 30.08
N VAL A 92 11.12 3.64 29.54
CA VAL A 92 10.02 2.70 29.37
C VAL A 92 9.79 2.55 27.86
N VAL A 93 9.97 1.34 27.36
CA VAL A 93 9.65 1.02 25.97
C VAL A 93 8.16 0.70 25.90
N VAL A 94 7.45 1.39 25.00
CA VAL A 94 6.05 1.14 24.66
C VAL A 94 6.00 0.57 23.25
N ARG A 95 5.34 -0.56 23.07
CA ARG A 95 5.22 -1.25 21.80
C ARG A 95 3.76 -1.48 21.44
N ALA A 96 3.37 -1.06 20.25
CA ALA A 96 2.06 -1.32 19.67
C ALA A 96 2.02 -2.66 18.93
N ASN A 97 0.85 -3.27 18.85
CA ASN A 97 0.58 -4.42 17.99
C ASN A 97 0.63 -4.02 16.51
N GLU A 98 0.75 -5.00 15.63
CA GLU A 98 0.64 -4.78 14.19
C GLU A 98 -0.77 -4.28 13.85
N LEU A 99 -0.84 -3.21 13.03
CA LEU A 99 -2.10 -2.56 12.68
C LEU A 99 -2.90 -2.03 13.90
N HIS A 100 -2.20 -1.69 14.98
CA HIS A 100 -2.85 -1.00 16.09
C HIS A 100 -3.59 0.24 15.56
N GLN A 101 -4.82 0.45 16.00
CA GLN A 101 -5.66 1.55 15.53
C GLN A 101 -4.96 2.91 15.70
N GLU A 102 -5.11 3.78 14.70
CA GLU A 102 -4.68 5.18 14.77
C GLU A 102 -5.35 5.90 15.94
N GLY A 103 -4.60 6.74 16.63
CA GLY A 103 -5.12 7.58 17.71
C GLY A 103 -4.09 7.96 18.75
N GLU A 104 -4.56 8.70 19.75
CA GLU A 104 -3.84 9.02 20.97
C GLU A 104 -4.35 8.16 22.11
N PHE A 105 -3.44 7.56 22.87
CA PHE A 105 -3.73 6.63 23.95
C PHE A 105 -2.95 7.01 25.20
N ASP A 106 -3.60 6.97 26.35
CA ASP A 106 -2.93 7.22 27.61
C ASP A 106 -2.17 5.96 28.09
N ALA A 107 -0.90 6.16 28.41
CA ALA A 107 -0.07 5.17 29.07
C ALA A 107 0.30 5.65 30.46
N ASN A 108 0.07 4.80 31.46
CA ASN A 108 0.29 5.07 32.86
C ASN A 108 1.60 4.43 33.31
N ILE A 109 2.48 5.24 33.88
CA ILE A 109 3.74 4.77 34.46
C ILE A 109 3.68 5.09 35.95
N THR A 110 3.76 4.06 36.79
CA THR A 110 3.63 4.22 38.20
C THR A 110 4.95 3.93 38.94
N ALA A 111 5.15 4.64 40.03
CA ALA A 111 6.33 4.50 40.87
C ALA A 111 5.89 4.35 42.35
N LYS A 112 6.37 3.29 43.01
CA LYS A 112 6.05 3.00 44.39
C LYS A 112 7.29 2.68 45.21
N VAL A 113 7.50 3.39 46.32
CA VAL A 113 8.58 3.04 47.24
C VAL A 113 8.23 1.74 47.97
N THR A 114 9.03 0.71 47.78
CA THR A 114 8.87 -0.59 48.46
C THR A 114 9.81 -0.76 49.63
N GLN A 115 11.00 -0.16 49.56
CA GLN A 115 11.98 -0.22 50.67
C GLN A 115 12.59 1.15 50.93
N ALA A 116 12.85 1.44 52.21
CA ALA A 116 13.64 2.61 52.65
C ALA A 116 14.79 2.11 53.55
N ASN A 117 16.05 2.42 53.17
CA ASN A 117 17.26 1.91 53.79
C ASN A 117 17.26 0.37 53.97
N GLY A 118 16.67 -0.37 53.01
CA GLY A 118 16.57 -1.83 53.04
C GLY A 118 15.45 -2.40 53.87
N ILE A 119 14.60 -1.56 54.50
CA ILE A 119 13.44 -1.96 55.27
C ILE A 119 12.19 -1.86 54.42
N ASP A 120 11.35 -2.88 54.39
CA ASP A 120 10.07 -2.89 53.66
C ASP A 120 9.11 -1.82 54.21
N VAL A 121 8.68 -0.92 53.39
CA VAL A 121 7.77 0.19 53.66
C VAL A 121 6.56 0.24 52.74
N GLY A 122 6.47 -0.68 51.78
CA GLY A 122 5.50 -0.64 50.66
C GLY A 122 4.02 -0.63 51.11
N ALA A 123 3.73 -1.06 52.37
CA ALA A 123 2.38 -0.99 52.92
C ALA A 123 1.99 0.42 53.41
N PHE A 124 2.95 1.35 53.50
CA PHE A 124 2.76 2.68 54.09
C PHE A 124 3.03 3.83 53.10
N THR A 125 3.46 3.50 51.87
CA THR A 125 3.75 4.46 50.82
C THR A 125 2.60 4.50 49.80
N SER A 126 2.37 5.67 49.21
CA SER A 126 1.48 5.85 48.06
C SER A 126 2.20 5.43 46.80
N GLU A 127 1.45 5.16 45.79
CA GLU A 127 1.89 4.99 44.39
C GLU A 127 1.72 6.36 43.70
N GLU A 128 2.76 6.81 43.05
CA GLU A 128 2.73 8.02 42.21
C GLU A 128 2.62 7.61 40.75
N GLU A 129 1.87 8.38 39.96
CA GLU A 129 1.52 8.07 38.60
C GLU A 129 1.88 9.24 37.68
N ALA A 130 2.51 8.92 36.55
CA ALA A 130 2.66 9.83 35.42
C ALA A 130 1.88 9.26 34.23
N VAL A 131 1.06 10.08 33.61
CA VAL A 131 0.33 9.77 32.40
C VAL A 131 1.03 10.42 31.23
N VAL A 132 1.31 9.68 30.18
CA VAL A 132 1.88 10.16 28.91
C VAL A 132 0.95 9.82 27.77
N SER A 133 0.87 10.71 26.78
CA SER A 133 0.13 10.48 25.55
C SER A 133 1.00 9.77 24.52
N VAL A 134 0.56 8.58 24.11
CA VAL A 134 1.20 7.78 23.06
C VAL A 134 0.39 7.89 21.80
N GLU A 135 0.94 8.57 20.80
CA GLU A 135 0.34 8.70 19.46
C GLU A 135 0.69 7.49 18.60
N VAL A 136 -0.31 6.85 17.99
CA VAL A 136 -0.15 5.85 16.93
C VAL A 136 -0.52 6.49 15.60
N MET A 137 0.43 6.52 14.68
CA MET A 137 0.23 7.14 13.37
C MET A 137 -0.69 6.33 12.49
N GLY A 138 -1.54 7.04 11.73
CA GLY A 138 -2.36 6.46 10.66
C GLY A 138 -1.49 5.94 9.52
N PHE A 139 -1.86 4.78 9.00
CA PHE A 139 -1.19 4.16 7.87
C PHE A 139 -2.22 3.42 7.01
N GLY A 140 -2.09 3.55 5.69
CA GLY A 140 -2.82 2.79 4.68
C GLY A 140 -1.91 2.45 3.52
N SER A 141 -1.98 1.23 3.02
CA SER A 141 -1.20 0.78 1.87
C SER A 141 -1.95 -0.31 1.12
N CYS A 142 -1.90 -0.27 -0.21
CA CYS A 142 -2.51 -1.27 -1.07
C CYS A 142 -1.46 -1.89 -2.00
N GLU A 143 -1.47 -3.20 -2.10
CA GLU A 143 -0.79 -3.93 -3.16
C GLU A 143 -1.72 -4.05 -4.36
N VAL A 144 -1.26 -3.59 -5.52
CA VAL A 144 -2.03 -3.59 -6.76
C VAL A 144 -1.52 -4.68 -7.68
N MET A 145 -2.42 -5.56 -8.10
CA MET A 145 -2.13 -6.60 -9.08
C MET A 145 -2.97 -6.35 -10.34
N MET A 146 -2.34 -5.99 -11.43
CA MET A 146 -2.99 -5.94 -12.73
C MET A 146 -3.03 -7.34 -13.34
N GLY A 147 -4.24 -7.79 -13.70
CA GLY A 147 -4.42 -8.98 -14.51
C GLY A 147 -3.78 -8.80 -15.89
N GLN A 148 -3.41 -9.90 -16.53
CA GLN A 148 -2.96 -9.90 -17.91
C GLN A 148 -4.13 -9.57 -18.84
N GLY A 149 -4.50 -8.30 -18.88
CA GLY A 149 -5.37 -7.75 -19.91
C GLY A 149 -4.48 -7.10 -20.98
N GLY A 150 -4.85 -7.17 -22.21
CA GLY A 150 -4.08 -6.62 -23.32
C GLY A 150 -3.65 -7.71 -24.30
N GLY A 151 -2.44 -7.67 -24.76
CA GLY A 151 -1.97 -8.50 -25.88
C GLY A 151 -2.19 -7.80 -27.20
N SER A 152 -2.52 -8.54 -28.27
CA SER A 152 -2.74 -7.98 -29.60
C SER A 152 -4.23 -7.95 -29.91
N ILE A 153 -4.76 -6.78 -30.21
CA ILE A 153 -6.16 -6.56 -30.61
C ILE A 153 -6.20 -5.78 -31.94
N ASP A 154 -7.34 -5.81 -32.60
CA ASP A 154 -7.55 -5.05 -33.81
C ASP A 154 -8.10 -3.64 -33.50
N ALA A 155 -7.79 -2.68 -34.37
CA ALA A 155 -8.28 -1.32 -34.26
C ALA A 155 -9.81 -1.29 -34.30
N GLY A 156 -10.43 -0.58 -33.35
CA GLY A 156 -11.88 -0.53 -33.15
C GLY A 156 -12.41 -1.51 -32.12
N ASP A 157 -11.62 -2.48 -31.69
CA ASP A 157 -12.03 -3.40 -30.63
C ASP A 157 -11.82 -2.77 -29.24
N PRO A 158 -12.75 -2.96 -28.32
CA PRO A 158 -12.57 -2.56 -26.93
C PRO A 158 -11.63 -3.54 -26.23
N VAL A 159 -10.84 -3.03 -25.28
CA VAL A 159 -10.01 -3.85 -24.40
C VAL A 159 -10.39 -3.61 -22.94
N VAL A 160 -10.37 -4.66 -22.14
CA VAL A 160 -10.67 -4.60 -20.70
C VAL A 160 -9.46 -5.03 -19.91
N PHE A 161 -9.08 -4.22 -18.94
CA PHE A 161 -8.05 -4.52 -17.96
C PHE A 161 -8.72 -4.71 -16.60
N ALA A 162 -8.34 -5.76 -15.89
CA ALA A 162 -8.78 -5.99 -14.53
C ALA A 162 -7.63 -5.71 -13.56
N ALA A 163 -7.92 -5.03 -12.48
CA ALA A 163 -6.99 -4.84 -11.37
C ALA A 163 -7.64 -5.35 -10.09
N SER A 164 -6.85 -5.99 -9.24
CA SER A 164 -7.23 -6.39 -7.89
C SER A 164 -6.32 -5.71 -6.89
N PHE A 165 -6.89 -5.32 -5.77
CA PHE A 165 -6.26 -4.54 -4.73
C PHE A 165 -6.37 -5.30 -3.41
N VAL A 166 -5.26 -5.40 -2.68
CA VAL A 166 -5.22 -5.94 -1.32
C VAL A 166 -4.61 -4.88 -0.45
N CYS A 167 -5.40 -4.35 0.46
CA CYS A 167 -5.01 -3.22 1.30
C CYS A 167 -4.84 -3.64 2.75
N GLN A 168 -3.88 -3.03 3.43
CA GLN A 168 -3.66 -3.09 4.86
C GLN A 168 -3.73 -1.67 5.42
N SER A 169 -4.40 -1.51 6.55
CA SER A 169 -4.58 -0.20 7.16
C SER A 169 -4.88 -0.31 8.64
N ASN A 170 -4.50 0.68 9.42
CA ASN A 170 -4.94 0.85 10.81
C ASN A 170 -5.95 2.00 10.96
N THR A 171 -6.31 2.66 9.86
CA THR A 171 -7.28 3.75 9.80
C THR A 171 -8.20 3.58 8.60
N ASP A 172 -9.32 4.28 8.59
CA ASP A 172 -10.22 4.33 7.43
C ASP A 172 -9.66 5.32 6.40
N PHE A 173 -9.53 4.90 5.14
CA PHE A 173 -9.10 5.78 4.06
C PHE A 173 -9.82 5.49 2.74
N SER A 174 -9.79 6.47 1.85
CA SER A 174 -10.30 6.36 0.48
C SER A 174 -9.15 6.17 -0.47
N ILE A 175 -9.33 5.33 -1.48
CA ILE A 175 -8.34 5.16 -2.53
C ILE A 175 -9.02 5.20 -3.90
N GLY A 176 -8.36 5.82 -4.86
CA GLY A 176 -8.84 5.96 -6.22
C GLY A 176 -7.74 5.74 -7.25
N TYR A 177 -8.07 4.99 -8.31
CA TYR A 177 -7.12 4.69 -9.38
C TYR A 177 -7.65 5.10 -10.73
N SER A 178 -6.74 5.61 -11.57
CA SER A 178 -6.99 5.89 -12.98
C SER A 178 -6.05 5.09 -13.87
N LEU A 179 -6.55 4.68 -15.03
CA LEU A 179 -5.75 4.03 -16.05
C LEU A 179 -5.07 5.05 -16.92
N ILE A 180 -3.78 4.84 -17.19
CA ILE A 180 -3.02 5.64 -18.18
C ILE A 180 -2.35 4.72 -19.17
N MET A 181 -2.27 5.18 -20.42
CA MET A 181 -1.57 4.51 -21.51
C MET A 181 -0.22 5.17 -21.76
N VAL A 182 0.81 4.37 -21.87
CA VAL A 182 2.18 4.81 -22.17
C VAL A 182 2.59 4.21 -23.51
N GLN A 183 2.87 5.05 -24.51
CA GLN A 183 3.31 4.57 -25.82
C GLN A 183 4.78 4.16 -25.78
N GLU A 184 5.11 2.99 -26.31
CA GLU A 184 6.49 2.52 -26.42
C GLU A 184 7.34 3.48 -27.27
N GLY A 185 8.52 3.84 -26.75
CA GLY A 185 9.44 4.77 -27.39
C GLY A 185 9.01 6.24 -27.34
N SER A 186 7.90 6.58 -26.71
CA SER A 186 7.46 7.95 -26.45
C SER A 186 7.78 8.32 -25.00
N MET A 187 8.25 9.54 -24.76
CA MET A 187 8.39 10.09 -23.43
C MET A 187 7.07 10.72 -22.91
N SER A 188 5.96 10.48 -23.57
CA SER A 188 4.65 11.04 -23.25
C SER A 188 3.73 9.97 -22.66
N SER A 189 3.18 10.26 -21.51
CA SER A 189 2.17 9.47 -20.79
C SER A 189 0.75 10.04 -21.00
N ALA A 190 0.47 10.58 -22.18
CA ALA A 190 -0.86 11.05 -22.50
C ALA A 190 -1.65 9.97 -23.25
N TRP A 191 -2.97 9.97 -23.07
CA TRP A 191 -3.87 9.15 -23.86
C TRP A 191 -3.57 9.33 -25.36
N PRO A 192 -3.37 8.24 -26.11
CA PRO A 192 -3.16 8.33 -27.56
C PRO A 192 -4.39 8.88 -28.23
N SER A 193 -4.19 9.61 -29.33
CA SER A 193 -5.31 10.20 -30.07
C SER A 193 -6.33 9.14 -30.52
N GLY A 194 -7.58 9.35 -30.18
CA GLY A 194 -8.70 8.47 -30.55
C GLY A 194 -8.94 7.29 -29.60
N PHE A 195 -8.10 7.10 -28.59
CA PHE A 195 -8.38 6.17 -27.51
C PHE A 195 -9.22 6.89 -26.45
N GLU A 196 -10.20 6.19 -25.90
CA GLU A 196 -11.10 6.74 -24.90
C GLU A 196 -11.21 5.79 -23.72
N ASP A 197 -11.11 6.37 -22.51
CA ASP A 197 -11.40 5.67 -21.28
C ASP A 197 -12.92 5.60 -21.09
N GLN A 198 -13.45 4.39 -21.03
CA GLN A 198 -14.86 4.10 -20.77
C GLN A 198 -15.05 3.38 -19.42
N SER A 199 -14.05 3.43 -18.58
CA SER A 199 -14.07 2.78 -17.27
C SER A 199 -15.09 3.46 -16.33
N ALA A 200 -15.66 2.67 -15.44
CA ALA A 200 -16.28 3.23 -14.25
C ALA A 200 -15.18 3.77 -13.31
N PRO A 201 -15.47 4.77 -12.47
CA PRO A 201 -14.55 5.20 -11.45
C PRO A 201 -14.08 4.02 -10.59
N CYS A 202 -12.78 3.91 -10.36
CA CYS A 202 -12.20 2.91 -9.49
C CYS A 202 -11.85 3.58 -8.15
N GLU A 203 -12.87 3.77 -7.33
CA GLU A 203 -12.76 4.40 -6.01
C GLU A 203 -13.42 3.50 -4.98
N PHE A 204 -12.80 3.28 -3.85
CA PHE A 204 -13.36 2.50 -2.75
C PHE A 204 -12.82 2.94 -1.40
N GLN A 205 -13.59 2.61 -0.36
CA GLN A 205 -13.24 2.87 1.02
C GLN A 205 -12.58 1.62 1.60
N VAL A 206 -11.42 1.80 2.22
CA VAL A 206 -10.73 0.78 2.99
C VAL A 206 -10.95 1.08 4.46
N GLN A 207 -11.42 0.09 5.21
CA GLN A 207 -11.64 0.23 6.66
C GLN A 207 -10.37 -0.15 7.42
N ALA A 208 -10.28 0.33 8.65
CA ALA A 208 -9.26 -0.14 9.60
C ALA A 208 -9.29 -1.67 9.71
N GLY A 209 -8.10 -2.30 9.63
CA GLY A 209 -7.95 -3.75 9.49
C GLY A 209 -7.71 -4.19 8.05
N GLY A 210 -7.86 -3.28 7.08
CA GLY A 210 -7.60 -3.54 5.68
C GLY A 210 -8.81 -4.01 4.90
N GLY A 211 -8.58 -4.41 3.67
CA GLY A 211 -9.63 -4.82 2.75
C GLY A 211 -9.10 -5.07 1.35
N GLY A 212 -9.97 -5.07 0.38
CA GLY A 212 -9.59 -5.22 -1.02
C GLY A 212 -10.74 -4.92 -1.96
N GLY A 213 -10.40 -4.72 -3.21
CA GLY A 213 -11.36 -4.42 -4.25
C GLY A 213 -10.89 -4.94 -5.61
N ASN A 214 -11.80 -4.87 -6.57
CA ASN A 214 -11.49 -5.18 -7.97
C ASN A 214 -12.07 -4.08 -8.84
N CYS A 215 -11.28 -3.60 -9.79
CA CYS A 215 -11.71 -2.65 -10.80
C CYS A 215 -11.57 -3.25 -12.20
N GLN A 216 -12.43 -2.78 -13.09
CA GLN A 216 -12.32 -3.07 -14.52
C GLN A 216 -12.22 -1.76 -15.27
N PHE A 217 -11.18 -1.65 -16.07
CA PHE A 217 -10.91 -0.50 -16.91
C PHE A 217 -11.17 -0.89 -18.34
N GLN A 218 -12.07 -0.18 -18.99
CA GLN A 218 -12.44 -0.42 -20.39
C GLN A 218 -11.91 0.72 -21.25
N VAL A 219 -11.13 0.35 -22.26
CA VAL A 219 -10.56 1.28 -23.25
C VAL A 219 -11.17 1.00 -24.59
N SER A 220 -11.74 2.00 -25.24
CA SER A 220 -12.11 1.90 -26.65
C SER A 220 -10.94 2.37 -27.52
N THR A 221 -10.69 1.61 -28.59
CA THR A 221 -9.64 1.92 -29.55
C THR A 221 -10.22 2.52 -30.81
N PRO A 222 -9.49 3.44 -31.49
CA PRO A 222 -9.98 4.01 -32.73
C PRO A 222 -9.96 2.99 -33.88
N SER A 223 -11.00 2.97 -34.68
CA SER A 223 -11.09 2.07 -35.84
C SER A 223 -10.24 2.51 -37.07
N ASN A 224 -9.68 3.73 -37.02
CA ASN A 224 -8.98 4.33 -38.14
C ASN A 224 -7.52 4.69 -37.81
N LEU A 225 -6.81 3.82 -37.13
CA LEU A 225 -5.39 4.02 -36.85
C LEU A 225 -4.59 4.05 -38.15
N ALA A 226 -3.73 5.07 -38.29
CA ALA A 226 -2.83 5.18 -39.42
C ALA A 226 -1.65 4.19 -39.38
N SER A 227 -1.28 3.74 -38.19
CA SER A 227 -0.23 2.74 -37.92
C SER A 227 -0.56 1.99 -36.66
N ALA A 228 -0.02 0.78 -36.52
CA ALA A 228 -0.16 0.03 -35.28
C ALA A 228 0.37 0.84 -34.09
N TRP A 229 -0.36 0.74 -32.96
CA TRP A 229 0.05 1.33 -31.71
C TRP A 229 0.57 0.24 -30.76
N ASN A 230 1.72 0.49 -30.14
CA ASN A 230 2.30 -0.39 -29.13
C ASN A 230 2.62 0.42 -27.89
N GLY A 231 2.33 -0.17 -26.75
CA GLY A 231 2.57 0.47 -25.47
C GLY A 231 2.22 -0.43 -24.29
N CYS A 232 2.07 0.19 -23.16
CA CYS A 232 1.62 -0.46 -21.93
C CYS A 232 0.54 0.35 -21.24
N VAL A 233 -0.10 -0.30 -20.30
CA VAL A 233 -1.16 0.27 -19.48
C VAL A 233 -0.68 0.31 -18.04
N VAL A 234 -0.82 1.45 -17.42
CA VAL A 234 -0.35 1.71 -16.04
C VAL A 234 -1.49 2.27 -15.23
N LEU A 235 -1.62 1.85 -14.00
CA LEU A 235 -2.48 2.49 -13.02
C LEU A 235 -1.71 3.62 -12.34
N ILE A 236 -2.41 4.70 -12.09
CA ILE A 236 -1.94 5.79 -11.24
C ILE A 236 -2.90 5.98 -10.08
N ASP A 237 -2.34 6.27 -8.94
CA ASP A 237 -3.09 6.71 -7.78
C ASP A 237 -3.58 8.16 -7.98
N ASN A 238 -4.88 8.38 -7.76
CA ASN A 238 -5.49 9.71 -7.92
C ASN A 238 -5.23 10.61 -6.72
N ASP A 239 -4.99 10.05 -5.56
CA ASP A 239 -4.94 10.76 -4.28
C ASP A 239 -3.51 10.99 -3.79
N GLY A 240 -2.55 10.18 -4.26
CA GLY A 240 -1.13 10.32 -3.95
C GLY A 240 -0.80 10.01 -2.48
N ASP A 241 -1.60 9.18 -1.84
CA ASP A 241 -1.56 8.89 -0.40
C ASP A 241 -0.48 7.88 0.02
N GLY A 242 0.36 7.45 -0.91
CA GLY A 242 1.53 6.62 -0.59
C GLY A 242 1.29 5.11 -0.61
N ASP A 243 0.25 4.65 -1.27
CA ASP A 243 -0.09 3.22 -1.45
C ASP A 243 0.91 2.41 -2.30
N GLY A 244 1.99 3.05 -2.74
CA GLY A 244 3.02 2.43 -3.57
C GLY A 244 2.74 2.50 -5.07
N VAL A 245 1.56 2.96 -5.49
CA VAL A 245 1.26 3.32 -6.87
C VAL A 245 1.61 4.79 -7.07
N GLY A 246 2.46 5.09 -8.05
CA GLY A 246 2.86 6.49 -8.30
C GLY A 246 1.69 7.31 -8.81
N SER A 247 1.54 8.54 -8.29
CA SER A 247 0.60 9.55 -8.80
C SER A 247 1.03 10.15 -10.14
N VAL A 248 2.23 9.83 -10.61
CA VAL A 248 2.79 10.31 -11.87
C VAL A 248 3.02 9.14 -12.82
N ALA A 249 2.44 9.24 -14.00
CA ALA A 249 2.63 8.22 -15.03
C ALA A 249 4.10 8.06 -15.40
N PRO A 250 4.61 6.83 -15.52
CA PRO A 250 5.97 6.58 -15.95
C PRO A 250 6.17 7.01 -17.41
N SER A 251 7.38 7.37 -17.76
CA SER A 251 7.75 7.75 -19.14
C SER A 251 8.04 6.53 -20.05
N SER A 252 8.08 5.32 -19.51
CA SER A 252 8.38 4.10 -20.25
C SER A 252 7.67 2.89 -19.63
N CYS A 253 7.41 1.88 -20.45
CA CYS A 253 6.89 0.59 -20.00
C CYS A 253 7.97 -0.18 -19.22
N SER A 254 7.57 -0.86 -18.15
CA SER A 254 8.39 -1.83 -17.43
C SER A 254 8.00 -3.25 -17.82
N SER A 255 8.81 -4.24 -17.45
CA SER A 255 8.50 -5.68 -17.68
C SER A 255 7.25 -6.14 -16.95
N ASP A 256 6.86 -5.43 -15.92
CA ASP A 256 5.76 -5.80 -15.00
C ASP A 256 4.43 -5.14 -15.38
N THR A 257 4.46 -4.20 -16.34
CA THR A 257 3.25 -3.54 -16.83
C THR A 257 2.62 -4.33 -17.99
N PRO A 258 1.28 -4.48 -18.02
CA PRO A 258 0.59 -5.13 -19.13
C PRO A 258 0.87 -4.43 -20.45
N SER A 259 1.37 -5.19 -21.44
CA SER A 259 1.61 -4.67 -22.77
C SER A 259 0.33 -4.74 -23.61
N LEU A 260 0.12 -3.74 -24.44
CA LEU A 260 -0.98 -3.66 -25.40
C LEU A 260 -0.45 -3.33 -26.79
N SER A 261 -0.81 -4.14 -27.76
CA SER A 261 -0.60 -3.88 -29.20
C SER A 261 -1.94 -3.74 -29.88
N VAL A 262 -2.18 -2.61 -30.53
CA VAL A 262 -3.37 -2.39 -31.33
C VAL A 262 -2.94 -2.40 -32.80
N ASN A 263 -3.37 -3.44 -33.52
CA ASN A 263 -3.05 -3.58 -34.96
C ASN A 263 -3.93 -2.64 -35.76
N VAL A 264 -3.38 -2.17 -36.84
CA VAL A 264 -4.21 -1.54 -37.91
C VAL A 264 -5.14 -2.63 -38.40
N ASP A 265 -6.44 -2.36 -38.44
CA ASP A 265 -7.37 -3.24 -39.14
C ASP A 265 -6.76 -3.49 -40.52
N PRO A 266 -6.46 -4.73 -40.91
CA PRO A 266 -6.05 -4.99 -42.28
C PRO A 266 -7.19 -4.45 -43.10
N GLN A 267 -6.98 -3.24 -43.69
CA GLN A 267 -7.96 -2.61 -44.55
C GLN A 267 -8.35 -3.72 -45.49
N GLY A 268 -9.55 -4.27 -45.22
CA GLY A 268 -9.96 -5.48 -45.89
C GLY A 268 -9.66 -5.25 -47.35
N LEU A 269 -8.86 -6.14 -47.96
CA LEU A 269 -8.47 -6.05 -49.33
C LEU A 269 -9.71 -5.57 -50.06
N SER A 270 -9.82 -4.24 -50.29
CA SER A 270 -10.99 -3.70 -50.95
C SER A 270 -10.98 -4.44 -52.28
N LEU A 271 -12.03 -5.17 -52.54
CA LEU A 271 -12.20 -5.89 -53.80
C LEU A 271 -11.88 -5.00 -55.00
N GLY A 272 -11.91 -3.68 -54.81
CA GLY A 272 -11.39 -2.66 -55.74
C GLY A 272 -9.88 -2.64 -55.92
N ALA A 273 -9.05 -3.02 -54.91
CA ALA A 273 -7.60 -3.11 -55.03
C ALA A 273 -7.16 -4.36 -55.83
N ILE A 274 -8.05 -5.33 -55.99
CA ILE A 274 -7.82 -6.51 -56.84
C ILE A 274 -8.32 -6.28 -58.31
N GLY A 275 -8.67 -5.03 -58.66
CA GLY A 275 -9.07 -4.70 -60.01
C GLY A 275 -10.43 -5.28 -60.44
N LEU A 276 -11.30 -5.54 -59.47
CA LEU A 276 -12.70 -5.90 -59.68
C LEU A 276 -13.50 -4.62 -59.97
N ASP A 277 -13.20 -3.91 -61.00
CA ASP A 277 -14.15 -3.00 -61.61
C ASP A 277 -15.40 -3.84 -61.97
N GLY A 278 -16.55 -3.43 -61.49
CA GLY A 278 -17.82 -4.18 -61.44
C GLY A 278 -18.34 -4.83 -62.72
N ASN A 279 -17.50 -5.24 -63.63
CA ASN A 279 -17.84 -5.87 -64.90
C ASN A 279 -17.07 -7.19 -65.19
N SER A 280 -16.13 -7.61 -64.35
CA SER A 280 -15.46 -8.89 -64.52
C SER A 280 -16.21 -10.01 -63.76
N SER A 281 -16.58 -11.07 -64.48
CA SER A 281 -17.26 -12.20 -63.85
C SER A 281 -16.29 -13.01 -62.99
N LEU A 282 -16.73 -13.60 -61.88
CA LEU A 282 -15.92 -14.50 -61.05
C LEU A 282 -15.21 -15.61 -61.82
N THR A 283 -15.71 -15.95 -63.00
CA THR A 283 -15.14 -16.91 -63.93
C THR A 283 -13.86 -16.40 -64.62
N ASP A 284 -13.77 -15.09 -64.91
CA ASP A 284 -12.60 -14.50 -65.58
C ASP A 284 -11.41 -14.43 -64.59
N ILE A 285 -11.67 -14.12 -63.32
CA ILE A 285 -10.63 -14.09 -62.28
C ILE A 285 -10.10 -15.48 -61.98
N ALA A 286 -10.98 -16.50 -61.98
CA ALA A 286 -10.57 -17.88 -61.78
C ALA A 286 -9.73 -18.43 -62.91
N MET A 287 -9.89 -17.88 -64.12
CA MET A 287 -9.09 -18.29 -65.27
C MET A 287 -7.73 -17.62 -65.35
N GLU A 288 -7.61 -16.38 -64.93
CA GLU A 288 -6.35 -15.61 -64.94
C GLU A 288 -5.40 -16.09 -63.84
N ASN A 289 -5.93 -16.54 -62.68
CA ASN A 289 -5.15 -17.02 -61.56
C ASN A 289 -5.32 -18.54 -61.30
N LYS A 290 -5.43 -19.32 -62.37
CA LYS A 290 -5.64 -20.78 -62.27
C LYS A 290 -4.62 -21.51 -61.45
N GLU A 291 -3.40 -21.01 -61.31
CA GLU A 291 -2.35 -21.65 -60.49
C GLU A 291 -2.59 -21.43 -59.01
N VAL A 292 -3.12 -20.27 -58.58
CA VAL A 292 -3.43 -19.96 -57.19
C VAL A 292 -4.72 -20.67 -56.75
N VAL A 293 -5.75 -20.64 -57.60
CA VAL A 293 -7.03 -21.32 -57.31
C VAL A 293 -6.85 -22.84 -57.31
N GLY A 294 -6.03 -23.37 -58.23
CA GLY A 294 -5.68 -24.78 -58.23
C GLY A 294 -4.91 -25.24 -57.00
N GLY A 295 -3.99 -24.40 -56.51
CA GLY A 295 -3.23 -24.66 -55.30
C GLY A 295 -4.10 -24.66 -54.03
N ALA A 296 -5.01 -23.67 -53.92
CA ALA A 296 -5.91 -23.57 -52.77
C ALA A 296 -6.93 -24.73 -52.71
N LEU A 297 -7.53 -25.11 -53.84
CA LEU A 297 -8.43 -26.25 -53.94
C LEU A 297 -7.71 -27.61 -53.69
N GLY A 298 -6.50 -27.77 -54.23
CA GLY A 298 -5.67 -28.93 -54.02
C GLY A 298 -5.25 -29.08 -52.55
N GLY A 299 -4.88 -27.99 -51.92
CA GLY A 299 -4.55 -27.96 -50.47
C GLY A 299 -5.73 -28.35 -49.56
N LEU A 300 -6.92 -27.83 -49.88
CA LEU A 300 -8.14 -28.15 -49.13
C LEU A 300 -8.55 -29.62 -49.27
N ILE A 301 -8.44 -30.19 -50.50
CA ILE A 301 -8.73 -31.62 -50.74
C ILE A 301 -7.73 -32.53 -49.99
N LEU A 302 -6.45 -32.17 -49.98
CA LEU A 302 -5.43 -32.88 -49.21
C LEU A 302 -5.69 -32.83 -47.71
N LEU A 303 -6.08 -31.69 -47.16
CA LEU A 303 -6.40 -31.51 -45.74
C LEU A 303 -7.63 -32.34 -45.34
N VAL A 304 -8.68 -32.33 -46.14
CA VAL A 304 -9.88 -33.13 -45.90
C VAL A 304 -9.58 -34.64 -46.01
N SER A 305 -8.79 -35.06 -46.99
CA SER A 305 -8.42 -36.46 -47.12
C SER A 305 -7.53 -36.95 -45.97
N LEU A 306 -6.66 -36.08 -45.43
CA LEU A 306 -5.82 -36.40 -44.28
C LEU A 306 -6.65 -36.51 -43.00
N LEU A 307 -7.61 -35.60 -42.81
CA LEU A 307 -8.58 -35.68 -41.69
C LEU A 307 -9.44 -36.93 -41.73
N VAL A 308 -9.89 -37.35 -42.91
CA VAL A 308 -10.65 -38.57 -43.08
C VAL A 308 -9.78 -39.79 -42.80
N ALA A 309 -8.53 -39.80 -43.25
CA ALA A 309 -7.58 -40.89 -43.00
C ALA A 309 -7.23 -41.03 -41.52
N VAL A 310 -7.01 -39.91 -40.81
CA VAL A 310 -6.76 -39.91 -39.36
C VAL A 310 -7.99 -40.42 -38.60
N ARG A 311 -9.19 -39.98 -38.98
CA ARG A 311 -10.45 -40.38 -38.34
C ARG A 311 -10.77 -41.87 -38.61
N ARG A 312 -10.36 -42.43 -39.77
CA ARG A 312 -10.47 -43.87 -40.04
C ARG A 312 -9.45 -44.69 -39.26
N ARG A 313 -8.26 -44.14 -39.03
CA ARG A 313 -7.21 -44.81 -38.25
C ARG A 313 -7.56 -44.84 -36.74
N SER A 314 -8.12 -43.78 -36.20
CA SER A 314 -8.55 -43.75 -34.79
C SER A 314 -9.69 -44.69 -34.47
N ARG A 315 -10.57 -44.98 -35.46
CA ARG A 315 -11.65 -45.97 -35.27
C ARG A 315 -11.16 -47.43 -35.29
N ARG A 316 -10.00 -47.74 -35.88
CA ARG A 316 -9.42 -49.09 -35.85
C ARG A 316 -8.64 -49.39 -34.57
N TYR A 317 -8.27 -48.37 -33.77
CA TYR A 317 -7.61 -48.60 -32.49
C TYR A 317 -8.60 -48.75 -31.34
N ALA A 318 -9.85 -48.37 -31.51
CA ALA A 318 -10.88 -48.55 -30.49
C ALA A 318 -11.49 -49.95 -30.43
N ASP A 319 -11.18 -50.82 -31.39
CA ASP A 319 -11.75 -52.17 -31.51
C ASP A 319 -10.85 -53.28 -30.93
N TRP A 320 -9.75 -52.92 -30.24
CA TRP A 320 -8.76 -53.86 -29.69
C TRP A 320 -8.70 -53.92 -28.16
N ASP A 321 -9.55 -53.17 -27.44
CA ASP A 321 -9.57 -53.16 -25.98
C ASP A 321 -10.82 -53.86 -25.38
N GLU A 322 -11.53 -54.67 -26.15
CA GLU A 322 -12.61 -55.56 -25.63
C GLU A 322 -12.36 -57.01 -26.04
N ASP A 323 -11.33 -57.66 -25.44
CA ASP A 323 -11.25 -59.09 -25.24
C ASP A 323 -10.40 -59.45 -24.02
#